data_9a0f04a49f61bc127bd3db0a55126825
#
_entry.id   9a0f04a49f61bc127bd3db0a55126825
#
_cell.length_a   1.000
_cell.length_b   1.000
_cell.length_c   1.000
_cell.angle_alpha   90.00
_cell.angle_beta   90.00
_cell.angle_gamma   90.00
#
_symmetry.space_group_name_H-M   'P 1'
#
loop_
_entity.id
_entity.type
_entity.pdbx_description
1 polymer ?
#
loop_
_entity_poly.entity_id
_entity_poly.type
_entity_poly.pdbx_seq_one_letter_code
_entity_poly.pdbx_strand_id
1 'polypeptide(L)'
;MLPEKNIFGKTSYDIFYRHSDIRQNLLGFLKFQPASRILMINEGKTCLVGMLEKQGCKVTRVTDRDAIRIADQQYDVIVQIGELPCGEDKAEVTYKKYFSKYKELLSSDGMLIVAVQNRLGLKYFAGCKDDNTGEYFSSLEGYPKITQEQRQALSKKKYEWALSQAGFQSICCYYPYPDYQFPMSIYSDKCLPKTGELNANIRNFNADRYVIFDETRAFNSIIQEEIFPEFSNSYLYLCRQNEKSMQEEVIY
;
A
#
# COMPACT_ATOMS: atom_id res chain seq x y z
N MET A 1 25.94 -7.63 -4.08
CA MET A 1 26.22 -6.78 -5.26
C MET A 1 25.18 -5.66 -5.21
N LEU A 2 25.58 -4.39 -5.14
CA LEU A 2 24.61 -3.29 -5.18
C LEU A 2 24.03 -3.23 -6.61
N PRO A 3 22.71 -3.05 -6.78
CA PRO A 3 22.13 -2.94 -8.10
C PRO A 3 22.74 -1.74 -8.85
N GLU A 4 23.15 -1.97 -10.09
CA GLU A 4 23.70 -0.90 -10.93
C GLU A 4 22.64 0.19 -11.13
N LYS A 5 23.02 1.44 -10.86
CA LYS A 5 22.21 2.59 -11.22
C LYS A 5 22.25 2.76 -12.73
N ASN A 6 21.08 2.80 -13.36
CA ASN A 6 21.03 3.15 -14.78
C ASN A 6 21.37 4.65 -14.99
N ILE A 7 21.54 5.04 -16.25
CA ILE A 7 21.85 6.43 -16.66
C ILE A 7 20.84 7.49 -16.16
N PHE A 8 19.67 7.07 -15.64
CA PHE A 8 18.64 7.94 -15.07
C PHE A 8 18.63 7.93 -13.52
N GLY A 9 19.63 7.31 -12.89
CA GLY A 9 19.76 7.25 -11.42
C GLY A 9 18.79 6.32 -10.71
N LYS A 10 17.97 5.55 -11.45
CA LYS A 10 17.06 4.54 -10.89
C LYS A 10 17.76 3.19 -10.80
N THR A 11 17.42 2.40 -9.77
CA THR A 11 17.88 1.02 -9.67
C THR A 11 17.14 0.13 -10.66
N SER A 12 17.74 -1.02 -11.03
CA SER A 12 17.05 -2.03 -11.87
C SER A 12 15.77 -2.55 -11.23
N TYR A 13 15.71 -2.65 -9.90
CA TYR A 13 14.51 -3.06 -9.16
C TYR A 13 13.36 -2.04 -9.29
N ASP A 14 13.64 -0.73 -9.21
CA ASP A 14 12.63 0.32 -9.39
C ASP A 14 11.96 0.24 -10.76
N ILE A 15 12.75 -0.08 -11.79
CA ILE A 15 12.23 -0.24 -13.15
C ILE A 15 11.42 -1.52 -13.26
N PHE A 16 11.95 -2.63 -12.73
CA PHE A 16 11.32 -3.93 -12.82
C PHE A 16 9.93 -3.93 -12.21
N TYR A 17 9.77 -3.56 -10.92
CA TYR A 17 8.46 -3.65 -10.29
C TYR A 17 7.45 -2.65 -10.85
N ARG A 18 7.88 -1.44 -11.26
CA ARG A 18 6.97 -0.43 -11.83
C ARG A 18 6.34 -0.83 -13.16
N HIS A 19 7.05 -1.66 -13.93
CA HIS A 19 6.62 -2.08 -15.27
C HIS A 19 6.25 -3.56 -15.34
N SER A 20 6.38 -4.30 -14.25
CA SER A 20 5.98 -5.70 -14.19
C SER A 20 4.46 -5.85 -14.23
N ASP A 21 3.97 -6.78 -15.05
CA ASP A 21 2.54 -7.11 -15.09
C ASP A 21 2.03 -7.66 -13.75
N ILE A 22 2.91 -8.26 -12.93
CA ILE A 22 2.57 -8.74 -11.57
C ILE A 22 2.05 -7.59 -10.69
N ARG A 23 2.55 -6.37 -10.88
CA ARG A 23 2.06 -5.19 -10.15
C ARG A 23 0.57 -4.92 -10.43
N GLN A 24 0.06 -5.29 -11.60
CA GLN A 24 -1.36 -5.12 -11.93
C GLN A 24 -2.27 -5.93 -11.02
N ASN A 25 -1.78 -7.02 -10.40
CA ASN A 25 -2.54 -7.81 -9.43
C ASN A 25 -3.03 -6.96 -8.25
N LEU A 26 -2.31 -5.85 -7.91
CA LEU A 26 -2.71 -4.97 -6.80
C LEU A 26 -4.14 -4.45 -6.94
N LEU A 27 -4.57 -4.17 -8.16
CA LEU A 27 -5.91 -3.64 -8.46
C LEU A 27 -6.71 -4.57 -9.38
N GLY A 28 -6.07 -5.59 -9.97
CA GLY A 28 -6.65 -6.45 -10.99
C GLY A 28 -7.81 -7.34 -10.53
N PHE A 29 -7.95 -7.53 -9.21
CA PHE A 29 -9.07 -8.25 -8.61
C PHE A 29 -10.32 -7.37 -8.36
N LEU A 30 -10.23 -6.08 -8.68
CA LEU A 30 -11.32 -5.11 -8.53
C LEU A 30 -11.98 -4.83 -9.88
N LYS A 31 -13.30 -4.59 -9.86
CA LYS A 31 -14.07 -4.14 -11.01
C LYS A 31 -14.16 -2.62 -11.00
N PHE A 32 -13.66 -1.99 -12.06
CA PHE A 32 -13.85 -0.57 -12.30
C PHE A 32 -14.88 -0.36 -13.42
N GLN A 33 -15.81 0.56 -13.20
CA GLN A 33 -16.80 0.87 -14.23
C GLN A 33 -16.14 1.72 -15.34
N PRO A 34 -16.41 1.46 -16.62
CA PRO A 34 -15.97 2.33 -17.71
C PRO A 34 -16.39 3.78 -17.46
N ALA A 35 -15.56 4.73 -17.86
CA ALA A 35 -15.68 6.16 -17.63
C ALA A 35 -15.58 6.64 -16.17
N SER A 36 -15.34 5.74 -15.19
CA SER A 36 -15.05 6.14 -13.81
C SER A 36 -13.90 7.13 -13.75
N ARG A 37 -14.06 8.17 -12.94
CA ARG A 37 -13.03 9.18 -12.67
C ARG A 37 -12.14 8.69 -11.53
N ILE A 38 -10.89 8.41 -11.84
CA ILE A 38 -9.93 7.87 -10.88
C ILE A 38 -8.85 8.90 -10.60
N LEU A 39 -8.66 9.26 -9.33
CA LEU A 39 -7.52 10.04 -8.87
C LEU A 39 -6.42 9.09 -8.39
N MET A 40 -5.30 9.05 -9.08
CA MET A 40 -4.14 8.24 -8.74
C MET A 40 -3.07 9.11 -8.06
N ILE A 41 -2.76 8.82 -6.80
CA ILE A 41 -1.88 9.62 -5.96
C ILE A 41 -0.54 8.89 -5.79
N ASN A 42 0.57 9.61 -6.01
CA ASN A 42 1.95 9.12 -5.92
C ASN A 42 2.31 7.99 -6.89
N GLU A 43 1.49 7.78 -7.91
CA GLU A 43 1.77 6.80 -8.95
C GLU A 43 2.04 7.50 -10.29
N GLY A 44 3.19 7.22 -10.86
CA GLY A 44 3.59 7.78 -12.15
C GLY A 44 2.91 7.08 -13.34
N LYS A 45 3.51 7.22 -14.50
CA LYS A 45 3.11 6.47 -15.70
C LYS A 45 3.59 5.01 -15.57
N THR A 46 2.75 4.14 -15.02
CA THR A 46 3.05 2.74 -14.71
C THR A 46 2.04 1.80 -15.34
N CYS A 47 2.27 0.48 -15.16
CA CYS A 47 1.35 -0.55 -15.62
C CYS A 47 -0.05 -0.45 -14.96
N LEU A 48 -0.15 0.04 -13.72
CA LEU A 48 -1.45 0.24 -13.05
C LEU A 48 -2.31 1.28 -13.77
N VAL A 49 -1.72 2.42 -14.10
CA VAL A 49 -2.42 3.47 -14.85
C VAL A 49 -2.85 2.95 -16.22
N GLY A 50 -1.93 2.30 -16.96
CA GLY A 50 -2.24 1.73 -18.26
C GLY A 50 -3.34 0.67 -18.23
N MET A 51 -3.42 -0.13 -17.16
CA MET A 51 -4.49 -1.11 -16.95
C MET A 51 -5.85 -0.42 -16.78
N LEU A 52 -5.93 0.62 -15.94
CA LEU A 52 -7.17 1.36 -15.70
C LEU A 52 -7.65 2.12 -16.94
N GLU A 53 -6.72 2.74 -17.69
CA GLU A 53 -7.04 3.41 -18.95
C GLU A 53 -7.55 2.44 -20.01
N LYS A 54 -6.99 1.21 -20.10
CA LYS A 54 -7.48 0.14 -20.99
C LYS A 54 -8.89 -0.33 -20.62
N GLN A 55 -9.29 -0.25 -19.35
CA GLN A 55 -10.65 -0.52 -18.89
C GLN A 55 -11.62 0.64 -19.16
N GLY A 56 -11.16 1.71 -19.79
CA GLY A 56 -11.98 2.87 -20.13
C GLY A 56 -12.12 3.90 -19.01
N CYS A 57 -11.32 3.82 -17.94
CA CYS A 57 -11.35 4.78 -16.85
C CYS A 57 -10.64 6.09 -17.21
N LYS A 58 -11.08 7.19 -16.61
CA LYS A 58 -10.45 8.51 -16.73
C LYS A 58 -9.50 8.73 -15.55
N VAL A 59 -8.20 8.56 -15.77
CA VAL A 59 -7.20 8.61 -14.71
C VAL A 59 -6.54 9.99 -14.64
N THR A 60 -6.69 10.68 -13.49
CA THR A 60 -5.94 11.87 -13.13
C THR A 60 -4.80 11.48 -12.19
N ARG A 61 -3.57 11.93 -12.45
CA ARG A 61 -2.39 11.59 -11.66
C ARG A 61 -1.84 12.82 -10.96
N VAL A 62 -1.62 12.72 -9.67
CA VAL A 62 -1.10 13.81 -8.84
C VAL A 62 -0.13 13.29 -7.79
N THR A 63 0.62 14.20 -7.18
CA THR A 63 1.33 13.93 -5.92
C THR A 63 0.37 14.08 -4.74
N ASP A 64 0.71 13.54 -3.58
CA ASP A 64 -0.06 13.76 -2.35
C ASP A 64 -0.19 15.25 -2.00
N ARG A 65 0.89 16.04 -2.20
CA ARG A 65 0.89 17.49 -1.98
C ARG A 65 -0.08 18.23 -2.90
N ASP A 66 -0.22 17.78 -4.14
CA ASP A 66 -1.15 18.37 -5.11
C ASP A 66 -2.59 17.91 -4.84
N ALA A 67 -2.78 16.65 -4.42
CA ALA A 67 -4.09 16.11 -4.12
C ALA A 67 -4.85 16.91 -3.07
N ILE A 68 -4.16 17.38 -2.01
CA ILE A 68 -4.79 18.21 -0.96
C ILE A 68 -5.19 19.61 -1.42
N ARG A 69 -4.70 20.07 -2.59
CA ARG A 69 -5.00 21.38 -3.18
C ARG A 69 -6.12 21.33 -4.21
N ILE A 70 -6.59 20.13 -4.58
CA ILE A 70 -7.71 19.97 -5.51
C ILE A 70 -8.96 20.55 -4.86
N ALA A 71 -9.69 21.38 -5.60
CA ALA A 71 -10.99 21.93 -5.21
C ALA A 71 -12.05 21.52 -6.25
N ASP A 72 -13.28 21.37 -5.78
CA ASP A 72 -14.51 21.24 -6.60
C ASP A 72 -14.52 20.13 -7.66
N GLN A 73 -13.69 19.09 -7.47
CA GLN A 73 -13.72 17.88 -8.30
C GLN A 73 -14.11 16.67 -7.45
N GLN A 74 -14.95 15.82 -8.01
CA GLN A 74 -15.30 14.55 -7.37
C GLN A 74 -14.81 13.38 -8.20
N TYR A 75 -14.34 12.36 -7.50
CA TYR A 75 -13.81 11.12 -8.08
C TYR A 75 -14.63 9.92 -7.61
N ASP A 76 -14.79 8.95 -8.50
CA ASP A 76 -15.47 7.70 -8.18
C ASP A 76 -14.53 6.76 -7.41
N VAL A 77 -13.21 6.87 -7.70
CA VAL A 77 -12.18 6.12 -6.99
C VAL A 77 -10.96 7.03 -6.74
N ILE A 78 -10.41 6.96 -5.54
CA ILE A 78 -9.10 7.55 -5.23
C ILE A 78 -8.15 6.42 -4.85
N VAL A 79 -6.97 6.36 -5.47
CA VAL A 79 -5.94 5.35 -5.21
C VAL A 79 -4.69 6.04 -4.69
N GLN A 80 -4.37 5.83 -3.42
CA GLN A 80 -3.14 6.26 -2.76
C GLN A 80 -2.13 5.13 -2.80
N ILE A 81 -0.97 5.35 -3.41
CA ILE A 81 0.14 4.39 -3.43
C ILE A 81 1.32 4.92 -2.62
N GLY A 82 1.76 4.12 -1.66
CA GLY A 82 2.87 4.44 -0.76
C GLY A 82 2.49 5.35 0.39
N GLU A 83 3.46 5.60 1.25
CA GLU A 83 3.31 6.34 2.50
C GLU A 83 3.13 7.84 2.24
N LEU A 84 2.54 8.52 3.21
CA LEU A 84 2.38 9.97 3.23
C LEU A 84 3.57 10.64 3.95
N PRO A 85 3.88 11.90 3.60
CA PRO A 85 4.93 12.66 4.27
C PRO A 85 4.60 12.82 5.75
N CYS A 86 5.65 12.80 6.59
CA CYS A 86 5.52 13.22 7.98
C CYS A 86 5.20 14.71 8.02
N GLY A 87 4.30 15.09 8.89
CA GLY A 87 4.03 16.49 9.21
C GLY A 87 4.69 16.88 10.53
N GLU A 88 4.28 18.01 11.08
CA GLU A 88 4.63 18.43 12.44
C GLU A 88 3.89 17.61 13.50
N ASP A 89 2.77 17.03 13.13
CA ASP A 89 1.94 16.19 13.98
C ASP A 89 2.46 14.73 14.04
N LYS A 90 1.89 13.95 14.95
CA LYS A 90 2.05 12.49 14.93
C LYS A 90 1.58 11.94 13.57
N ALA A 91 2.29 10.95 13.05
CA ALA A 91 2.02 10.41 11.71
C ALA A 91 0.55 10.00 11.49
N GLU A 92 -0.07 9.34 12.48
CA GLU A 92 -1.48 8.95 12.39
C GLU A 92 -2.43 10.15 12.26
N VAL A 93 -2.10 11.29 12.87
CA VAL A 93 -2.88 12.54 12.75
C VAL A 93 -2.70 13.15 11.36
N THR A 94 -1.48 13.12 10.83
CA THR A 94 -1.20 13.55 9.45
C THR A 94 -1.99 12.71 8.46
N TYR A 95 -1.95 11.39 8.58
CA TYR A 95 -2.74 10.48 7.74
C TYR A 95 -4.24 10.78 7.80
N LYS A 96 -4.79 11.00 9.00
CA LYS A 96 -6.19 11.41 9.17
C LYS A 96 -6.51 12.67 8.35
N LYS A 97 -5.65 13.70 8.37
CA LYS A 97 -5.87 14.95 7.60
C LYS A 97 -5.93 14.67 6.10
N TYR A 98 -5.01 13.87 5.55
CA TYR A 98 -5.02 13.48 4.15
C TYR A 98 -6.27 12.67 3.79
N PHE A 99 -6.61 11.67 4.58
CA PHE A 99 -7.78 10.81 4.35
C PHE A 99 -9.09 11.59 4.45
N SER A 100 -9.20 12.57 5.37
CA SER A 100 -10.35 13.47 5.43
C SER A 100 -10.49 14.27 4.14
N LYS A 101 -9.36 14.79 3.60
CA LYS A 101 -9.36 15.50 2.32
C LYS A 101 -9.75 14.59 1.16
N TYR A 102 -9.24 13.36 1.11
CA TYR A 102 -9.63 12.40 0.07
C TYR A 102 -11.12 12.05 0.15
N LYS A 103 -11.68 11.94 1.37
CA LYS A 103 -13.11 11.74 1.56
C LYS A 103 -13.94 12.87 0.94
N GLU A 104 -13.52 14.13 1.10
CA GLU A 104 -14.19 15.29 0.50
C GLU A 104 -14.17 15.24 -1.05
N LEU A 105 -13.11 14.68 -1.63
CA LEU A 105 -12.94 14.54 -3.08
C LEU A 105 -13.66 13.32 -3.67
N LEU A 106 -14.19 12.42 -2.85
CA LEU A 106 -14.94 11.24 -3.29
C LEU A 106 -16.41 11.59 -3.54
N SER A 107 -16.97 11.02 -4.60
CA SER A 107 -18.42 10.96 -4.78
C SER A 107 -19.08 10.18 -3.62
N SER A 108 -20.39 10.33 -3.44
CA SER A 108 -21.14 9.70 -2.33
C SER A 108 -20.94 8.20 -2.22
N ASP A 109 -20.83 7.52 -3.35
CA ASP A 109 -20.58 6.07 -3.44
C ASP A 109 -19.12 5.74 -3.79
N GLY A 110 -18.24 6.75 -3.74
CA GLY A 110 -16.84 6.62 -4.10
C GLY A 110 -16.04 5.72 -3.16
N MET A 111 -14.95 5.18 -3.67
CA MET A 111 -14.05 4.28 -2.95
C MET A 111 -12.65 4.86 -2.83
N LEU A 112 -12.10 4.85 -1.61
CA LEU A 112 -10.68 5.10 -1.36
C LEU A 112 -9.94 3.75 -1.31
N ILE A 113 -8.87 3.65 -2.08
CA ILE A 113 -7.93 2.53 -2.08
C ILE A 113 -6.59 3.03 -1.58
N VAL A 114 -6.01 2.38 -0.57
CA VAL A 114 -4.72 2.77 0.03
C VAL A 114 -3.79 1.58 0.08
N ALA A 115 -2.68 1.64 -0.67
CA ALA A 115 -1.62 0.63 -0.64
C ALA A 115 -0.39 1.18 0.07
N VAL A 116 -0.01 0.59 1.20
CA VAL A 116 1.03 1.11 2.11
C VAL A 116 1.82 -0.02 2.77
N GLN A 117 3.05 0.31 3.20
CA GLN A 117 3.88 -0.59 4.00
C GLN A 117 3.33 -0.75 5.42
N ASN A 118 3.58 -1.90 6.00
CA ASN A 118 3.43 -2.10 7.44
C ASN A 118 4.75 -1.82 8.14
N ARG A 119 4.80 -0.85 9.05
CA ARG A 119 6.01 -0.57 9.84
C ARG A 119 6.52 -1.77 10.64
N LEU A 120 5.65 -2.74 10.96
CA LEU A 120 5.96 -3.97 11.67
C LEU A 120 6.02 -5.19 10.73
N GLY A 121 6.15 -4.97 9.42
CA GLY A 121 6.29 -6.06 8.45
C GLY A 121 7.48 -6.96 8.75
N LEU A 122 7.29 -8.29 8.62
CA LEU A 122 8.32 -9.28 8.93
C LEU A 122 9.63 -9.02 8.19
N LYS A 123 9.57 -8.45 6.98
CA LYS A 123 10.75 -8.09 6.19
C LYS A 123 11.72 -7.16 6.93
N TYR A 124 11.22 -6.25 7.77
CA TYR A 124 12.06 -5.33 8.52
C TYR A 124 12.80 -6.02 9.68
N PHE A 125 12.15 -6.97 10.36
CA PHE A 125 12.81 -7.85 11.34
C PHE A 125 13.88 -8.73 10.66
N ALA A 126 13.63 -9.13 9.43
CA ALA A 126 14.56 -9.93 8.63
C ALA A 126 15.67 -9.10 7.95
N GLY A 127 15.87 -7.84 8.36
CA GLY A 127 16.98 -7.01 7.90
C GLY A 127 16.75 -6.32 6.55
N CYS A 128 15.49 -6.11 6.13
CA CYS A 128 15.18 -5.18 5.05
C CYS A 128 15.35 -3.74 5.55
N LYS A 129 15.96 -2.90 4.75
CA LYS A 129 15.99 -1.46 5.01
C LYS A 129 14.59 -0.89 4.82
N ASP A 130 14.25 0.12 5.62
CA ASP A 130 13.02 0.87 5.43
C ASP A 130 13.06 1.63 4.10
N ASP A 131 11.98 1.51 3.31
CA ASP A 131 11.91 2.05 1.95
C ASP A 131 11.95 3.59 1.91
N ASN A 132 11.56 4.26 2.99
CA ASN A 132 11.45 5.71 3.08
C ASN A 132 12.70 6.37 3.68
N THR A 133 13.33 5.72 4.67
CA THR A 133 14.52 6.25 5.36
C THR A 133 15.82 5.67 4.84
N GLY A 134 15.79 4.49 4.21
CA GLY A 134 16.99 3.74 3.81
C GLY A 134 17.78 3.13 4.96
N GLU A 135 17.27 3.23 6.20
CA GLU A 135 17.93 2.77 7.41
C GLU A 135 17.42 1.41 7.86
N TYR A 136 18.29 0.61 8.51
CA TYR A 136 17.87 -0.65 9.13
C TYR A 136 17.05 -0.37 10.40
N PHE A 137 16.02 -1.15 10.61
CA PHE A 137 15.16 -1.16 11.82
C PHE A 137 14.46 0.17 12.13
N SER A 138 14.59 1.19 11.28
CA SER A 138 14.02 2.51 11.50
C SER A 138 12.52 2.48 11.80
N SER A 139 11.76 1.72 11.01
CA SER A 139 10.31 1.54 11.23
C SER A 139 9.99 0.85 12.55
N LEU A 140 10.77 -0.18 12.93
CA LEU A 140 10.58 -0.93 14.17
C LEU A 140 10.84 -0.08 15.40
N GLU A 141 11.89 0.74 15.36
CA GLU A 141 12.28 1.67 16.44
C GLU A 141 11.40 2.93 16.50
N GLY A 142 10.41 3.06 15.62
CA GLY A 142 9.47 4.18 15.62
C GLY A 142 9.98 5.42 14.91
N TYR A 143 10.93 5.26 13.99
CA TYR A 143 11.50 6.34 13.18
C TYR A 143 12.24 7.43 13.99
N PRO A 144 13.26 7.09 14.79
CA PRO A 144 13.89 8.01 15.74
C PRO A 144 14.58 9.21 15.08
N LYS A 145 14.92 9.11 13.79
CA LYS A 145 15.66 10.14 13.04
C LYS A 145 14.86 10.69 11.83
N ILE A 146 13.53 10.50 11.81
CA ILE A 146 12.74 10.93 10.66
C ILE A 146 12.63 12.46 10.60
N THR A 147 12.70 13.00 9.40
CA THR A 147 12.46 14.42 9.12
C THR A 147 11.03 14.64 8.62
N GLN A 148 10.53 15.88 8.69
CA GLN A 148 9.16 16.22 8.24
C GLN A 148 8.91 15.95 6.75
N GLU A 149 9.95 15.93 5.93
CA GLU A 149 9.84 15.67 4.50
C GLU A 149 9.81 14.17 4.16
N GLN A 150 10.29 13.33 5.06
CA GLN A 150 10.33 11.89 4.87
C GLN A 150 8.93 11.28 5.07
N ARG A 151 8.73 10.12 4.48
CA ARG A 151 7.49 9.36 4.59
C ARG A 151 7.59 8.33 5.70
N GLN A 152 6.47 8.02 6.34
CA GLN A 152 6.42 7.12 7.48
C GLN A 152 5.30 6.11 7.33
N ALA A 153 5.64 4.81 7.41
CA ALA A 153 4.65 3.75 7.51
C ALA A 153 4.03 3.68 8.92
N LEU A 154 2.78 3.25 9.00
CA LEU A 154 2.07 3.00 10.25
C LEU A 154 1.89 1.49 10.47
N SER A 155 1.46 1.11 11.68
CA SER A 155 0.91 -0.22 11.95
C SER A 155 -0.55 -0.32 11.51
N LYS A 156 -1.08 -1.54 11.35
CA LYS A 156 -2.49 -1.81 11.02
C LYS A 156 -3.45 -0.97 11.87
N LYS A 157 -3.33 -1.08 13.18
CA LYS A 157 -4.17 -0.34 14.15
C LYS A 157 -4.16 1.18 13.92
N LYS A 158 -3.01 1.76 13.57
CA LYS A 158 -2.90 3.21 13.36
C LYS A 158 -3.47 3.65 12.01
N TYR A 159 -3.32 2.85 10.95
CA TYR A 159 -3.99 3.10 9.67
C TYR A 159 -5.51 3.05 9.83
N GLU A 160 -6.04 1.99 10.44
CA GLU A 160 -7.48 1.81 10.67
C GLU A 160 -8.05 2.93 11.54
N TRP A 161 -7.31 3.35 12.57
CA TRP A 161 -7.69 4.53 13.38
C TRP A 161 -7.77 5.79 12.51
N ALA A 162 -6.76 6.07 11.68
CA ALA A 162 -6.74 7.26 10.84
C ALA A 162 -7.88 7.27 9.80
N LEU A 163 -8.17 6.13 9.17
CA LEU A 163 -9.27 5.95 8.23
C LEU A 163 -10.64 6.14 8.91
N SER A 164 -10.84 5.51 10.07
CA SER A 164 -12.07 5.65 10.86
C SER A 164 -12.27 7.09 11.32
N GLN A 165 -11.23 7.75 11.84
CA GLN A 165 -11.30 9.16 12.27
C GLN A 165 -11.48 10.14 11.11
N ALA A 166 -11.13 9.75 9.89
CA ALA A 166 -11.45 10.50 8.67
C ALA A 166 -12.92 10.33 8.24
N GLY A 167 -13.65 9.39 8.87
CA GLY A 167 -15.08 9.17 8.67
C GLY A 167 -15.42 8.13 7.61
N PHE A 168 -14.51 7.19 7.31
CA PHE A 168 -14.84 5.99 6.54
C PHE A 168 -15.51 4.98 7.47
N GLN A 169 -16.68 4.46 7.06
CA GLN A 169 -17.49 3.53 7.87
C GLN A 169 -17.21 2.08 7.48
N SER A 170 -16.95 1.81 6.20
CA SER A 170 -16.53 0.49 5.74
C SER A 170 -15.04 0.52 5.42
N ILE A 171 -14.25 -0.28 6.13
CA ILE A 171 -12.80 -0.41 5.98
C ILE A 171 -12.49 -1.90 5.86
N CYS A 172 -12.02 -2.33 4.69
CA CYS A 172 -11.57 -3.70 4.46
C CYS A 172 -10.06 -3.72 4.27
N CYS A 173 -9.35 -4.55 5.02
CA CYS A 173 -7.93 -4.74 4.91
C CYS A 173 -7.62 -5.99 4.09
N TYR A 174 -6.71 -5.84 3.14
CA TYR A 174 -6.13 -6.91 2.34
C TYR A 174 -4.62 -6.93 2.56
N TYR A 175 -4.01 -8.09 2.37
CA TYR A 175 -2.61 -8.39 2.64
C TYR A 175 -1.91 -8.83 1.37
N PRO A 176 -1.37 -7.89 0.56
CA PRO A 176 -0.58 -8.23 -0.62
C PRO A 176 0.72 -8.94 -0.21
N TYR A 177 1.01 -10.09 -0.81
CA TYR A 177 2.19 -10.89 -0.53
C TYR A 177 3.03 -11.11 -1.80
N PRO A 178 4.35 -10.97 -1.76
CA PRO A 178 5.18 -10.62 -0.58
C PRO A 178 5.06 -9.15 -0.16
N ASP A 179 4.57 -8.26 -1.01
CA ASP A 179 4.43 -6.82 -0.77
C ASP A 179 3.47 -6.18 -1.79
N TYR A 180 2.87 -5.01 -1.48
CA TYR A 180 1.99 -4.29 -2.41
C TYR A 180 2.71 -3.83 -3.68
N GLN A 181 4.03 -3.67 -3.63
CA GLN A 181 4.82 -3.30 -4.80
C GLN A 181 4.91 -4.43 -5.82
N PHE A 182 4.86 -5.68 -5.35
CA PHE A 182 4.98 -6.88 -6.17
C PHE A 182 4.04 -8.00 -5.69
N PRO A 183 2.71 -7.80 -5.77
CA PRO A 183 1.74 -8.72 -5.19
C PRO A 183 1.58 -9.98 -6.05
N MET A 184 2.08 -11.11 -5.57
CA MET A 184 1.86 -12.42 -6.19
C MET A 184 0.55 -13.04 -5.72
N SER A 185 0.16 -12.78 -4.48
CA SER A 185 -1.09 -13.20 -3.87
C SER A 185 -1.65 -12.06 -3.02
N ILE A 186 -2.96 -12.02 -2.83
CA ILE A 186 -3.62 -11.05 -1.95
C ILE A 186 -4.55 -11.82 -1.02
N TYR A 187 -4.29 -11.73 0.28
CA TYR A 187 -5.11 -12.31 1.35
C TYR A 187 -6.05 -11.25 1.93
N SER A 188 -7.00 -11.67 2.74
CA SER A 188 -7.95 -10.78 3.41
C SER A 188 -8.24 -11.30 4.83
N ASP A 189 -8.89 -10.49 5.67
CA ASP A 189 -9.33 -10.94 7.00
C ASP A 189 -10.29 -12.15 6.94
N LYS A 190 -10.99 -12.34 5.81
CA LYS A 190 -11.88 -13.50 5.59
C LYS A 190 -11.15 -14.73 5.05
N CYS A 191 -9.97 -14.54 4.47
CA CYS A 191 -9.17 -15.59 3.87
C CYS A 191 -7.69 -15.30 4.14
N LEU A 192 -7.24 -15.59 5.36
CA LEU A 192 -5.85 -15.50 5.76
C LEU A 192 -5.04 -16.68 5.20
N PRO A 193 -3.72 -16.53 5.02
CA PRO A 193 -2.88 -17.62 4.54
C PRO A 193 -2.85 -18.75 5.57
N LYS A 194 -2.76 -19.98 5.08
CA LYS A 194 -2.55 -21.18 5.90
C LYS A 194 -1.07 -21.52 5.98
N THR A 195 -0.67 -22.26 7.00
CA THR A 195 0.68 -22.80 7.13
C THR A 195 1.11 -23.52 5.84
N GLY A 196 2.25 -23.14 5.30
CA GLY A 196 2.79 -23.69 4.06
C GLY A 196 2.40 -22.96 2.78
N GLU A 197 1.43 -22.04 2.80
CA GLU A 197 1.05 -21.29 1.58
C GLU A 197 2.06 -20.21 1.19
N LEU A 198 2.80 -19.65 2.16
CA LEU A 198 3.78 -18.59 1.91
C LEU A 198 5.19 -19.13 1.61
N ASN A 199 5.30 -20.34 1.06
CA ASN A 199 6.59 -20.98 0.80
C ASN A 199 7.35 -20.38 -0.39
N ALA A 200 6.67 -19.68 -1.30
CA ALA A 200 7.27 -19.01 -2.46
C ALA A 200 7.71 -17.56 -2.13
N ASN A 201 8.27 -17.35 -0.94
CA ASN A 201 8.72 -16.01 -0.54
C ASN A 201 9.91 -15.55 -1.38
N ILE A 202 9.72 -14.48 -2.14
CA ILE A 202 10.78 -13.78 -2.88
C ILE A 202 11.30 -12.64 -2.00
N ARG A 203 12.17 -12.93 -1.05
CA ARG A 203 12.66 -11.93 -0.07
C ARG A 203 13.44 -10.76 -0.68
N ASN A 204 14.10 -10.97 -1.83
CA ASN A 204 14.90 -9.95 -2.51
C ASN A 204 14.14 -9.31 -3.67
N PHE A 205 12.81 -9.18 -3.58
CA PHE A 205 11.98 -8.65 -4.67
C PHE A 205 12.24 -7.17 -4.97
N ASN A 206 12.72 -6.39 -4.01
CA ASN A 206 12.99 -4.95 -4.17
C ASN A 206 14.44 -4.55 -3.90
N ALA A 207 15.19 -5.30 -3.11
CA ALA A 207 16.60 -5.06 -2.81
C ALA A 207 17.28 -6.32 -2.27
N ASP A 208 18.58 -6.45 -2.51
CA ASP A 208 19.39 -7.49 -1.90
C ASP A 208 19.53 -7.26 -0.39
N ARG A 209 19.44 -8.33 0.38
CA ARG A 209 19.63 -8.32 1.84
C ARG A 209 20.20 -9.62 2.36
N TYR A 210 20.84 -9.56 3.50
CA TYR A 210 21.33 -10.77 4.17
C TYR A 210 20.18 -11.64 4.68
N VAL A 211 20.40 -12.95 4.72
CA VAL A 211 19.49 -13.91 5.35
C VAL A 211 19.79 -13.94 6.83
N ILE A 212 18.97 -13.29 7.65
CA ILE A 212 19.10 -13.31 9.13
C ILE A 212 18.42 -14.54 9.69
N PHE A 213 17.23 -14.89 9.16
CA PHE A 213 16.48 -16.10 9.50
C PHE A 213 15.65 -16.54 8.29
N ASP A 214 15.05 -17.72 8.37
CA ASP A 214 14.12 -18.22 7.36
C ASP A 214 12.76 -17.57 7.50
N GLU A 215 12.48 -16.55 6.66
CA GLU A 215 11.22 -15.80 6.67
C GLU A 215 10.01 -16.70 6.39
N THR A 216 10.16 -17.75 5.58
CA THR A 216 9.07 -18.70 5.31
C THR A 216 8.66 -19.45 6.58
N ARG A 217 9.66 -19.94 7.34
CA ARG A 217 9.40 -20.60 8.63
C ARG A 217 8.83 -19.64 9.66
N ALA A 218 9.33 -18.40 9.69
CA ALA A 218 8.81 -17.38 10.59
C ALA A 218 7.35 -17.03 10.27
N PHE A 219 7.00 -16.89 8.98
CA PHE A 219 5.59 -16.71 8.58
C PHE A 219 4.72 -17.90 8.98
N ASN A 220 5.20 -19.13 8.84
CA ASN A 220 4.44 -20.31 9.28
C ASN A 220 4.15 -20.27 10.79
N SER A 221 5.12 -19.87 11.61
CA SER A 221 4.92 -19.69 13.06
C SER A 221 3.92 -18.56 13.35
N ILE A 222 4.04 -17.41 12.68
CA ILE A 222 3.15 -16.26 12.80
C ILE A 222 1.71 -16.63 12.43
N ILE A 223 1.53 -17.46 11.39
CA ILE A 223 0.22 -17.97 10.96
C ILE A 223 -0.37 -18.91 12.01
N GLN A 224 0.43 -19.81 12.58
CA GLN A 224 0.00 -20.73 13.65
C GLN A 224 -0.45 -19.99 14.91
N GLU A 225 0.16 -18.85 15.22
CA GLU A 225 -0.20 -17.99 16.35
C GLU A 225 -1.35 -16.99 16.01
N GLU A 226 -1.91 -17.06 14.80
CA GLU A 226 -3.04 -16.23 14.33
C GLU A 226 -2.75 -14.71 14.31
N ILE A 227 -1.48 -14.31 14.20
CA ILE A 227 -1.04 -12.91 14.22
C ILE A 227 -0.49 -12.42 12.86
N PHE A 228 -0.75 -13.15 11.79
CA PHE A 228 -0.29 -12.78 10.44
C PHE A 228 -0.66 -11.34 10.02
N PRO A 229 -1.87 -10.82 10.30
CA PRO A 229 -2.25 -9.46 9.95
C PRO A 229 -1.29 -8.39 10.48
N GLU A 230 -0.71 -8.58 11.65
CA GLU A 230 0.20 -7.62 12.28
C GLU A 230 1.61 -7.65 11.66
N PHE A 231 2.02 -8.79 11.07
CA PHE A 231 3.35 -9.02 10.49
C PHE A 231 3.37 -9.07 8.96
N SER A 232 2.21 -8.98 8.29
CA SER A 232 2.18 -8.80 6.84
C SER A 232 3.05 -7.59 6.44
N ASN A 233 3.81 -7.71 5.34
CA ASN A 233 4.75 -6.66 4.96
C ASN A 233 4.07 -5.36 4.51
N SER A 234 2.84 -5.45 4.01
CA SER A 234 2.09 -4.30 3.50
C SER A 234 0.60 -4.52 3.61
N TYR A 235 -0.15 -3.45 3.42
CA TYR A 235 -1.61 -3.43 3.45
C TYR A 235 -2.18 -2.81 2.18
N LEU A 236 -3.35 -3.29 1.78
CA LEU A 236 -4.21 -2.69 0.80
C LEU A 236 -5.58 -2.48 1.44
N TYR A 237 -5.93 -1.22 1.74
CA TYR A 237 -7.23 -0.86 2.30
C TYR A 237 -8.19 -0.48 1.20
N LEU A 238 -9.41 -1.01 1.27
CA LEU A 238 -10.57 -0.54 0.50
C LEU A 238 -11.54 0.12 1.48
N CYS A 239 -11.87 1.39 1.25
CA CYS A 239 -12.64 2.19 2.20
C CYS A 239 -13.81 2.91 1.52
N ARG A 240 -14.98 2.91 2.19
CA ARG A 240 -16.18 3.65 1.76
C ARG A 240 -16.71 4.53 2.89
N GLN A 241 -17.41 5.59 2.48
CA GLN A 241 -18.06 6.52 3.41
C GLN A 241 -19.27 5.89 4.11
N ASN A 242 -19.91 4.91 3.46
CA ASN A 242 -21.13 4.23 3.89
C ASN A 242 -20.84 2.76 4.24
N GLU A 243 -21.74 2.10 4.99
CA GLU A 243 -21.67 0.68 5.32
C GLU A 243 -21.95 -0.27 4.13
N LYS A 244 -21.72 0.18 2.90
CA LYS A 244 -21.95 -0.63 1.70
C LYS A 244 -20.97 -1.80 1.63
N SER A 245 -21.47 -2.97 1.30
CA SER A 245 -20.63 -4.17 1.13
C SER A 245 -19.63 -3.99 -0.02
N MET A 246 -18.37 -4.37 0.20
CA MET A 246 -17.31 -4.40 -0.82
C MET A 246 -17.37 -5.64 -1.72
N GLN A 247 -18.27 -6.59 -1.43
CA GLN A 247 -18.30 -7.90 -2.10
C GLN A 247 -18.65 -7.83 -3.59
N GLU A 248 -19.39 -6.82 -4.02
CA GLU A 248 -19.80 -6.66 -5.43
C GLU A 248 -18.67 -6.19 -6.36
N GLU A 249 -17.57 -5.72 -5.80
CA GLU A 249 -16.46 -5.11 -6.55
C GLU A 249 -15.22 -6.02 -6.65
N VAL A 250 -15.26 -7.16 -5.95
CA VAL A 250 -14.18 -8.16 -5.98
C VAL A 250 -14.52 -9.25 -6.99
N ILE A 251 -13.60 -9.50 -7.92
CA ILE A 251 -13.66 -10.64 -8.84
C ILE A 251 -13.01 -11.82 -8.12
N TYR A 252 -13.76 -12.89 -7.88
CA TYR A 252 -13.27 -14.14 -7.34
C TYR A 252 -12.73 -15.04 -8.44
#